data_5aa0674543ab0577834f7f1118d1b4ed
#
_entry.id   5aa0674543ab0577834f7f1118d1b4ed
#
_cell.length_a   1.000
_cell.length_b   1.000
_cell.length_c   1.000
_cell.angle_alpha   90.00
_cell.angle_beta   90.00
_cell.angle_gamma   90.00
#
_symmetry.space_group_name_H-M   'P 1'
#
loop_
_entity.id
_entity.type
_entity.pdbx_description
1 polymer ?
#
loop_
_entity_poly.entity_id
_entity_poly.type
_entity_poly.pdbx_seq_one_letter_code
_entity_poly.pdbx_strand_id
1 'polypeptide(L)'
;MSTTLDTVRTRVASPLRSYTDGRPVVEACGATVREVLADLDRRYPGMRFRMIDEQDRVRTHIRLYVDTAPVESLDHRVERGQTLHLICALSGG
;
A
#
# COMPACT_ATOMS: atom_id res chain seq x y z
N MET A 1 -24.67 -3.15 11.54
CA MET A 1 -24.11 -3.15 11.48
C MET A 1 -23.20 -2.90 11.21
N SER A 2 -22.90 -2.56 11.25
CA SER A 2 -22.06 -2.19 10.90
C SER A 2 -20.96 -2.63 10.87
N THR A 3 -20.81 -3.06 10.34
CA THR A 3 -19.65 -3.49 10.23
C THR A 3 -18.69 -2.57 9.96
N THR A 4 -18.05 -2.24 10.78
CA THR A 4 -16.98 -1.47 10.62
C THR A 4 -15.97 -2.19 9.91
N LEU A 5 -15.77 -1.89 8.74
CA LEU A 5 -14.66 -2.42 8.05
C LEU A 5 -13.45 -1.78 8.63
N ASP A 6 -12.50 -2.57 8.97
CA ASP A 6 -11.25 -2.07 9.48
C ASP A 6 -10.44 -1.55 8.30
N THR A 7 -10.67 -0.30 7.97
CA THR A 7 -9.92 0.28 6.87
C THR A 7 -8.54 0.70 7.34
N VAL A 8 -7.60 0.61 6.44
CA VAL A 8 -6.22 1.01 6.67
C VAL A 8 -5.97 2.27 5.88
N ARG A 9 -5.54 3.31 6.57
CA ARG A 9 -5.14 4.53 5.88
C ARG A 9 -3.87 4.24 5.10
N THR A 10 -3.86 4.61 3.83
CA THR A 10 -2.74 4.33 2.96
C THR A 10 -2.25 5.64 2.35
N ARG A 11 -1.01 6.00 2.64
CA ARG A 11 -0.41 7.20 2.08
C ARG A 11 0.32 6.83 0.80
N VAL A 12 0.04 7.60 -0.25
CA VAL A 12 0.48 7.28 -1.61
C VAL A 12 1.52 8.30 -2.06
N ALA A 13 2.70 7.81 -2.44
CA ALA A 13 3.76 8.68 -2.94
C ALA A 13 3.34 9.35 -4.24
N SER A 14 3.90 10.53 -4.50
CA SER A 14 3.53 11.31 -5.69
C SER A 14 3.49 10.52 -6.99
N PRO A 15 4.52 9.73 -7.31
CA PRO A 15 4.51 9.03 -8.59
C PRO A 15 3.38 8.01 -8.72
N LEU A 16 2.80 7.59 -7.62
CA LEU A 16 1.72 6.60 -7.65
C LEU A 16 0.33 7.25 -7.66
N ARG A 17 0.26 8.54 -7.47
CA ARG A 17 -1.05 9.20 -7.33
C ARG A 17 -1.85 9.23 -8.62
N SER A 18 -1.22 8.97 -9.76
CA SER A 18 -1.97 8.85 -11.00
C SER A 18 -2.95 7.68 -10.96
N TYR A 19 -2.68 6.70 -10.11
CA TYR A 19 -3.58 5.56 -9.95
C TYR A 19 -4.70 5.85 -8.96
N THR A 20 -4.54 6.87 -8.13
CA THR A 20 -5.54 7.19 -7.11
C THR A 20 -6.22 8.53 -7.38
N ASP A 21 -6.29 8.93 -8.63
CA ASP A 21 -6.93 10.19 -9.02
C ASP A 21 -6.32 11.39 -8.29
N GLY A 22 -5.02 11.34 -8.08
CA GLY A 22 -4.30 12.44 -7.43
C GLY A 22 -4.40 12.44 -5.93
N ARG A 23 -5.04 11.46 -5.33
CA ARG A 23 -5.23 11.45 -3.88
C ARG A 23 -3.98 11.00 -3.17
N PRO A 24 -3.48 11.79 -2.20
CA PRO A 24 -2.29 11.41 -1.44
C PRO A 24 -2.59 10.39 -0.34
N VAL A 25 -3.86 10.26 0.02
CA VAL A 25 -4.27 9.30 1.05
C VAL A 25 -5.55 8.61 0.58
N VAL A 26 -5.55 7.29 0.62
CA VAL A 26 -6.73 6.51 0.29
C VAL A 26 -6.91 5.46 1.38
N GLU A 27 -8.03 4.78 1.36
CA GLU A 27 -8.29 3.74 2.34
C GLU A 27 -8.48 2.41 1.66
N ALA A 28 -8.05 1.37 2.32
CA ALA A 28 -8.19 0.01 1.84
C ALA A 28 -8.41 -0.90 3.03
N CYS A 29 -8.78 -2.14 2.78
CA CYS A 29 -9.06 -3.10 3.84
C CYS A 29 -8.10 -4.27 3.76
N GLY A 30 -7.69 -4.76 4.89
CA GLY A 30 -6.87 -5.96 4.94
C GLY A 30 -6.20 -6.11 6.29
N ALA A 31 -5.86 -7.32 6.65
CA ALA A 31 -5.18 -7.61 7.90
C ALA A 31 -3.67 -7.76 7.71
N THR A 32 -3.23 -7.85 6.48
CA THR A 32 -1.81 -7.91 6.13
C THR A 32 -1.56 -6.95 4.99
N VAL A 33 -0.28 -6.64 4.78
CA VAL A 33 0.09 -5.77 3.66
C VAL A 33 -0.37 -6.39 2.34
N ARG A 34 -0.22 -7.70 2.20
CA ARG A 34 -0.69 -8.41 1.00
C ARG A 34 -2.15 -8.13 0.73
N GLU A 35 -2.97 -8.23 1.75
CA GLU A 35 -4.41 -8.02 1.59
C GLU A 35 -4.74 -6.56 1.28
N VAL A 36 -4.03 -5.64 1.93
CA VAL A 36 -4.27 -4.22 1.68
C VAL A 36 -3.90 -3.88 0.23
N LEU A 37 -2.79 -4.41 -0.26
CA LEU A 37 -2.38 -4.14 -1.64
C LEU A 37 -3.35 -4.75 -2.64
N ALA A 38 -3.90 -5.93 -2.32
CA ALA A 38 -4.89 -6.55 -3.19
C ALA A 38 -6.16 -5.71 -3.24
N ASP A 39 -6.57 -5.18 -2.10
CA ASP A 39 -7.75 -4.33 -2.06
C ASP A 39 -7.52 -3.02 -2.80
N LEU A 40 -6.32 -2.45 -2.68
CA LEU A 40 -5.97 -1.26 -3.42
C LEU A 40 -6.04 -1.50 -4.92
N ASP A 41 -5.57 -2.67 -5.36
CA ASP A 41 -5.60 -2.98 -6.79
C ASP A 41 -7.03 -3.12 -7.28
N ARG A 42 -7.90 -3.65 -6.45
CA ARG A 42 -9.31 -3.77 -6.81
C ARG A 42 -9.96 -2.40 -6.96
N ARG A 43 -9.59 -1.47 -6.09
CA ARG A 43 -10.15 -0.11 -6.11
C ARG A 43 -9.47 0.77 -7.16
N TYR A 44 -8.18 0.54 -7.38
CA TYR A 44 -7.38 1.34 -8.30
C TYR A 44 -6.58 0.39 -9.17
N PRO A 45 -7.18 -0.12 -10.26
CA PRO A 45 -6.55 -1.16 -11.09
C PRO A 45 -5.16 -0.77 -11.57
N GLY A 46 -4.25 -1.72 -11.46
CA GLY A 46 -2.86 -1.51 -11.85
C GLY A 46 -1.94 -1.09 -10.72
N MET A 47 -2.52 -0.74 -9.59
CA MET A 47 -1.74 -0.21 -8.47
C MET A 47 -0.77 -1.24 -7.92
N ARG A 48 -1.27 -2.47 -7.71
CA ARG A 48 -0.45 -3.51 -7.12
C ARG A 48 0.77 -3.83 -7.99
N PHE A 49 0.58 -3.89 -9.28
CA PHE A 49 1.66 -4.24 -10.18
C PHE A 49 2.78 -3.21 -10.18
N ARG A 50 2.47 -1.97 -9.86
CA ARG A 50 3.49 -0.92 -9.76
C ARG A 50 4.38 -1.11 -8.54
N MET A 51 3.88 -1.81 -7.53
CA MET A 51 4.60 -1.95 -6.27
C MET A 51 5.19 -3.33 -6.09
N ILE A 52 4.51 -4.36 -6.58
CA ILE A 52 4.87 -5.76 -6.35
C ILE A 52 5.05 -6.45 -7.70
N ASP A 53 6.12 -7.22 -7.84
CA ASP A 53 6.35 -7.94 -9.08
C ASP A 53 5.61 -9.27 -9.08
N GLU A 54 5.81 -10.05 -10.14
CA GLU A 54 5.09 -11.30 -10.32
C GLU A 54 5.48 -12.38 -9.32
N GLN A 55 6.61 -12.21 -8.65
CA GLN A 55 7.04 -13.14 -7.62
C GLN A 55 6.69 -12.62 -6.22
N ASP A 56 5.78 -11.66 -6.13
CA ASP A 56 5.35 -11.09 -4.85
C ASP A 56 6.49 -10.41 -4.10
N ARG A 57 7.43 -9.83 -4.83
CA ARG A 57 8.50 -9.06 -4.21
C ARG A 57 8.27 -7.59 -4.45
N VAL A 58 8.61 -6.79 -3.45
CA VAL A 58 8.48 -5.35 -3.56
C VAL A 58 9.52 -4.86 -4.58
N ARG A 59 9.07 -4.05 -5.52
CA ARG A 59 9.97 -3.56 -6.56
C ARG A 59 11.07 -2.71 -5.97
N THR A 60 12.20 -2.68 -6.65
CA THR A 60 13.42 -2.05 -6.14
C THR A 60 13.23 -0.61 -5.69
N HIS A 61 12.43 0.15 -6.43
CA HIS A 61 12.26 1.56 -6.13
C HIS A 61 11.10 1.85 -5.19
N ILE A 62 10.50 0.81 -4.64
CA ILE A 62 9.36 0.95 -3.74
C ILE A 62 9.78 0.58 -2.32
N ARG A 63 9.30 1.35 -1.36
CA ARG A 63 9.48 1.04 0.05
C ARG A 63 8.12 1.08 0.71
N LEU A 64 7.85 0.09 1.54
CA LEU A 64 6.58 0.00 2.26
C LEU A 64 6.87 0.05 3.74
N TYR A 65 6.05 0.83 4.45
CA TYR A 65 6.15 0.92 5.91
C TYR A 65 4.76 0.81 6.52
N VAL A 66 4.67 0.13 7.65
CA VAL A 66 3.46 0.16 8.47
C VAL A 66 3.84 1.04 9.65
N ASP A 67 3.29 2.24 9.69
CA ASP A 67 3.74 3.31 10.60
C ASP A 67 5.24 3.54 10.36
N THR A 68 6.08 3.26 11.33
CA THR A 68 7.53 3.45 11.17
C THR A 68 8.27 2.15 10.91
N ALA A 69 7.56 1.02 10.86
CA ALA A 69 8.19 -0.28 10.70
C ALA A 69 8.32 -0.64 9.22
N PRO A 70 9.53 -0.93 8.73
CA PRO A 70 9.67 -1.33 7.33
C PRO A 70 9.03 -2.69 7.12
N VAL A 71 8.37 -2.83 5.99
CA VAL A 71 7.71 -4.07 5.61
C VAL A 71 8.72 -4.95 4.89
N GLU A 72 9.04 -6.09 5.49
CA GLU A 72 10.00 -7.02 4.89
C GLU A 72 9.31 -8.21 4.25
N SER A 73 8.04 -8.37 4.52
CA SER A 73 7.27 -9.47 3.97
C SER A 73 5.85 -8.98 3.73
N LEU A 74 5.22 -9.45 2.68
CA LEU A 74 3.84 -9.08 2.41
C LEU A 74 2.89 -9.62 3.47
N ASP A 75 3.34 -10.57 4.28
CA ASP A 75 2.53 -11.10 5.36
C ASP A 75 2.60 -10.26 6.63
N HIS A 76 3.30 -9.13 6.57
CA HIS A 76 3.38 -8.20 7.69
C HIS A 76 1.97 -7.77 8.08
N ARG A 77 1.65 -7.89 9.38
CA ARG A 77 0.32 -7.57 9.86
C ARG A 77 0.08 -6.08 9.92
N VAL A 78 -1.13 -5.69 9.62
CA VAL A 78 -1.54 -4.30 9.74
C VAL A 78 -2.67 -4.25 10.76
N GLU A 79 -2.43 -3.51 11.84
CA GLU A 79 -3.42 -3.41 12.90
C GLU A 79 -4.29 -2.18 12.69
N ARG A 80 -5.43 -2.20 13.34
CA ARG A 80 -6.36 -1.08 13.28
C ARG A 80 -5.64 0.20 13.74
N GLY A 81 -5.83 1.26 12.99
CA GLY A 81 -5.25 2.56 13.34
C GLY A 81 -3.87 2.79 12.78
N GLN A 82 -3.25 1.77 12.20
CA GLN A 82 -1.94 1.95 11.60
C GLN A 82 -2.08 2.49 10.19
N THR A 83 -1.01 3.10 9.69
CA THR A 83 -0.97 3.67 8.35
C THR A 83 0.04 2.91 7.52
N LEU A 84 -0.37 2.51 6.33
CA LEU A 84 0.54 1.90 5.37
C LEU A 84 1.08 3.02 4.49
N HIS A 85 2.40 3.10 4.38
CA HIS A 85 3.06 4.11 3.55
C HIS A 85 3.63 3.46 2.31
N LEU A 86 3.22 3.97 1.15
CA LEU A 86 3.74 3.52 -0.14
C LEU A 86 4.70 4.61 -0.61
N ILE A 87 5.99 4.31 -0.57
CA ILE A 87 7.02 5.30 -0.86
C ILE A 87 7.78 4.90 -2.10
N CYS A 88 8.01 5.86 -2.97
CA CYS A 88 8.87 5.65 -4.12
C CYS A 88 10.22 6.24 -3.82
N ALA A 89 11.22 5.39 -3.75
CA ALA A 89 12.58 5.86 -3.57
C ALA A 89 13.09 6.21 -4.95
N LEU A 90 13.15 7.49 -5.22
CA LEU A 90 13.69 7.91 -6.48
C LEU A 90 15.16 7.77 -6.41
N SER A 91 15.66 6.94 -7.23
CA SER A 91 17.04 6.83 -7.26
C SER A 91 17.53 8.02 -7.99
N GLY A 92 18.15 8.72 -7.32
CA GLY A 92 18.88 9.72 -7.80
C GLY A 92 18.94 10.23 -9.09
N GLY A 93 18.38 10.25 -9.30
CA GLY A 93 18.47 10.81 -10.40
C GLY A 93 18.34 10.96 -10.74
#